data_eeab79ba49d27c5a0fcea8b1639a1ada
#
_entry.id   eeab79ba49d27c5a0fcea8b1639a1ada
#
_cell.length_a   1.000
_cell.length_b   1.000
_cell.length_c   1.000
_cell.angle_alpha   90.00
_cell.angle_beta   90.00
_cell.angle_gamma   90.00
#
_symmetry.space_group_name_H-M   'P 1'
#
loop_
_entity.id
_entity.type
_entity.pdbx_description
1 polymer ?
#
loop_
_entity_poly.entity_id
_entity_poly.type
_entity_poly.pdbx_seq_one_letter_code
_entity_poly.pdbx_strand_id
1 'polypeptide(L)'
;VPRWRYLKDLTGITDEKSLLKSYDKRTQWSVKRAASMGVHVRELGEDELQVFADIEQATAERRNFEYRGEAYFRKFKQAYGSKAHFMVAQIHIGEYIADMESKRDVLRKKVDTLQTKYDEHPTTKTERQLGEESRNLEAAEKRLAEAAEYAKDGDVLPAAASLFVEHARETVYLFSGSVEKYKPFYASALIQHDAMLHLCVERGVTRYNFYGINGVFDDPEDEGRGVLEFKQGFNGRGTHGLIRASRTPADLQTQDRPPQTPAPLAISSPSAWRILGGGL
;
A
#
# COMPACT_ATOMS: atom_id res chain seq x y z
N VAL A 1 3.56 17.73 9.99
CA VAL A 1 2.24 17.06 9.89
C VAL A 1 1.56 17.58 8.65
N PRO A 2 1.09 16.72 7.74
CA PRO A 2 0.48 17.17 6.49
C PRO A 2 -0.80 17.98 6.76
N ARG A 3 -1.02 19.00 5.95
CA ARG A 3 -2.23 19.85 6.03
C ARG A 3 -3.48 19.08 5.60
N TRP A 4 -3.34 18.22 4.59
CA TRP A 4 -4.41 17.38 4.07
C TRP A 4 -4.17 15.93 4.41
N ARG A 5 -5.22 15.24 4.86
CA ARG A 5 -5.23 13.80 5.14
C ARG A 5 -6.32 13.13 4.33
N TYR A 6 -6.12 11.89 4.00
CA TYR A 6 -7.12 11.08 3.34
C TYR A 6 -7.66 10.05 4.33
N LEU A 7 -8.95 10.11 4.62
CA LEU A 7 -9.59 9.28 5.63
C LEU A 7 -10.65 8.39 5.00
N LYS A 8 -10.72 7.14 5.45
CA LYS A 8 -11.83 6.23 5.16
C LYS A 8 -12.64 6.01 6.42
N ASP A 9 -13.95 6.21 6.30
CA ASP A 9 -14.92 5.84 7.32
C ASP A 9 -15.28 4.36 7.16
N LEU A 10 -15.13 3.60 8.24
CA LEU A 10 -15.42 2.17 8.31
C LEU A 10 -16.69 1.89 9.15
N THR A 11 -17.42 2.93 9.54
CA THR A 11 -18.67 2.79 10.31
C THR A 11 -19.66 1.90 9.56
N GLY A 12 -20.16 0.87 10.23
CA GLY A 12 -21.11 -0.09 9.65
C GLY A 12 -20.47 -1.18 8.78
N ILE A 13 -19.16 -1.20 8.63
CA ILE A 13 -18.41 -2.29 8.00
C ILE A 13 -18.04 -3.29 9.07
N THR A 14 -18.55 -4.52 8.97
CA THR A 14 -18.44 -5.55 10.00
C THR A 14 -17.70 -6.82 9.56
N ASP A 15 -17.42 -6.96 8.28
CA ASP A 15 -16.78 -8.13 7.70
C ASP A 15 -15.96 -7.79 6.44
N GLU A 16 -15.14 -8.73 6.00
CA GLU A 16 -14.30 -8.60 4.80
C GLU A 16 -15.12 -8.30 3.54
N LYS A 17 -16.28 -8.96 3.38
CA LYS A 17 -17.14 -8.81 2.20
C LYS A 17 -17.69 -7.38 2.09
N SER A 18 -18.14 -6.80 3.20
CA SER A 18 -18.62 -5.42 3.25
C SER A 18 -17.47 -4.42 3.07
N LEU A 19 -16.30 -4.72 3.66
CA LEU A 19 -15.09 -3.93 3.47
C LEU A 19 -14.69 -3.88 2.00
N LEU A 20 -14.57 -5.03 1.35
CA LEU A 20 -14.20 -5.12 -0.06
C LEU A 20 -15.21 -4.40 -0.96
N LYS A 21 -16.52 -4.56 -0.71
CA LYS A 21 -17.58 -3.86 -1.45
C LYS A 21 -17.53 -2.34 -1.29
N SER A 22 -16.96 -1.84 -0.20
CA SER A 22 -16.85 -0.41 0.06
C SER A 22 -15.80 0.30 -0.81
N TYR A 23 -14.97 -0.43 -1.57
CA TYR A 23 -13.98 0.12 -2.50
C TYR A 23 -14.58 0.35 -3.89
N ASP A 24 -13.87 1.10 -4.74
CA ASP A 24 -14.19 1.16 -6.15
C ASP A 24 -13.94 -0.20 -6.85
N LYS A 25 -14.47 -0.36 -8.05
CA LYS A 25 -14.39 -1.63 -8.79
C LYS A 25 -12.96 -2.03 -9.14
N ARG A 26 -12.11 -1.05 -9.47
CA ARG A 26 -10.71 -1.28 -9.81
C ARG A 26 -9.92 -1.79 -8.60
N THR A 27 -10.12 -1.17 -7.45
CA THR A 27 -9.45 -1.58 -6.19
C THR A 27 -9.96 -2.93 -5.71
N GLN A 28 -11.29 -3.21 -5.78
CA GLN A 28 -11.83 -4.54 -5.51
C GLN A 28 -11.17 -5.61 -6.39
N TRP A 29 -11.00 -5.31 -7.67
CA TRP A 29 -10.35 -6.22 -8.61
C TRP A 29 -8.87 -6.40 -8.25
N SER A 30 -8.14 -5.32 -7.94
CA SER A 30 -6.72 -5.37 -7.58
C SER A 30 -6.47 -6.23 -6.34
N VAL A 31 -7.29 -6.08 -5.28
CA VAL A 31 -7.19 -6.87 -4.05
C VAL A 31 -7.42 -8.36 -4.35
N LYS A 32 -8.50 -8.71 -5.05
CA LYS A 32 -8.79 -10.09 -5.43
C LYS A 32 -7.72 -10.69 -6.34
N ARG A 33 -7.21 -9.86 -7.26
CA ARG A 33 -6.17 -10.30 -8.18
C ARG A 33 -4.87 -10.61 -7.45
N ALA A 34 -4.43 -9.74 -6.53
CA ALA A 34 -3.25 -9.98 -5.71
C ALA A 34 -3.36 -11.30 -4.94
N ALA A 35 -4.45 -11.52 -4.22
CA ALA A 35 -4.70 -12.76 -3.49
C ALA A 35 -4.66 -14.00 -4.42
N SER A 36 -5.21 -13.89 -5.64
CA SER A 36 -5.18 -14.99 -6.63
C SER A 36 -3.82 -15.21 -7.30
N MET A 37 -2.84 -14.36 -7.05
CA MET A 37 -1.49 -14.44 -7.61
C MET A 37 -0.45 -14.88 -6.58
N GLY A 38 -0.85 -15.55 -5.50
CA GLY A 38 0.06 -16.02 -4.46
C GLY A 38 0.67 -14.91 -3.62
N VAL A 39 0.00 -13.74 -3.53
CA VAL A 39 0.44 -12.66 -2.63
C VAL A 39 -0.15 -12.89 -1.25
N HIS A 40 0.73 -12.98 -0.26
CA HIS A 40 0.37 -13.12 1.15
C HIS A 40 0.86 -11.92 1.95
N VAL A 41 0.09 -11.51 2.95
CA VAL A 41 0.44 -10.42 3.85
C VAL A 41 0.75 -10.98 5.23
N ARG A 42 1.82 -10.47 5.85
CA ARG A 42 2.16 -10.80 7.24
C ARG A 42 2.80 -9.63 7.97
N GLU A 43 2.79 -9.67 9.28
CA GLU A 43 3.57 -8.75 10.11
C GLU A 43 5.03 -9.21 10.19
N LEU A 44 5.96 -8.25 10.17
CA LEU A 44 7.41 -8.47 10.37
C LEU A 44 7.76 -8.49 11.85
N GLY A 45 8.62 -9.42 12.25
CA GLY A 45 9.28 -9.40 13.55
C GLY A 45 10.28 -8.24 13.67
N GLU A 46 10.75 -7.97 14.89
CA GLU A 46 11.75 -6.91 15.14
C GLU A 46 13.10 -7.19 14.46
N ASP A 47 13.45 -8.45 14.30
CA ASP A 47 14.63 -8.95 13.61
C ASP A 47 14.52 -8.87 12.08
N GLU A 48 13.30 -8.75 11.54
CA GLU A 48 13.02 -8.69 10.12
C GLU A 48 12.85 -7.25 9.57
N LEU A 49 13.02 -6.22 10.40
CA LEU A 49 12.78 -4.82 9.99
C LEU A 49 13.69 -4.35 8.84
N GLN A 50 14.78 -5.06 8.57
CA GLN A 50 15.63 -4.82 7.39
C GLN A 50 14.83 -4.99 6.09
N VAL A 51 13.92 -5.97 6.01
CA VAL A 51 13.06 -6.19 4.83
C VAL A 51 12.22 -4.95 4.53
N PHE A 52 11.63 -4.34 5.58
CA PHE A 52 10.88 -3.10 5.44
C PHE A 52 11.78 -1.95 4.99
N ALA A 53 12.94 -1.82 5.62
CA ALA A 53 13.91 -0.76 5.34
C ALA A 53 14.42 -0.80 3.89
N ASP A 54 14.71 -1.98 3.35
CA ASP A 54 15.18 -2.17 1.97
C ASP A 54 14.10 -1.74 0.94
N ILE A 55 12.84 -2.11 1.17
CA ILE A 55 11.71 -1.73 0.29
C ILE A 55 11.46 -0.22 0.36
N GLU A 56 11.56 0.37 1.55
CA GLU A 56 11.38 1.81 1.75
C GLU A 56 12.52 2.59 1.12
N GLN A 57 13.78 2.11 1.24
CA GLN A 57 14.94 2.71 0.60
C GLN A 57 14.81 2.71 -0.93
N ALA A 58 14.48 1.59 -1.54
CA ALA A 58 14.26 1.49 -2.99
C ALA A 58 13.15 2.43 -3.46
N THR A 59 12.14 2.68 -2.62
CA THR A 59 11.07 3.62 -2.91
C THR A 59 11.53 5.06 -2.76
N ALA A 60 12.34 5.37 -1.74
CA ALA A 60 12.91 6.69 -1.50
C ALA A 60 13.82 7.13 -2.63
N GLU A 61 14.71 6.24 -3.11
CA GLU A 61 15.59 6.48 -4.24
C GLU A 61 14.80 6.76 -5.53
N ARG A 62 13.77 5.95 -5.82
CA ARG A 62 12.93 6.13 -7.01
C ARG A 62 12.11 7.42 -6.98
N ARG A 63 11.64 7.84 -5.80
CA ARG A 63 10.78 9.02 -5.62
C ARG A 63 11.50 10.26 -5.11
N ASN A 64 12.82 10.17 -4.97
CA ASN A 64 13.70 11.25 -4.54
C ASN A 64 13.27 11.91 -3.21
N PHE A 65 13.00 11.09 -2.18
CA PHE A 65 12.78 11.58 -0.82
C PHE A 65 13.82 11.01 0.14
N GLU A 66 13.97 11.65 1.31
CA GLU A 66 14.95 11.26 2.32
C GLU A 66 14.59 9.93 2.96
N TYR A 67 15.48 8.94 2.83
CA TYR A 67 15.39 7.65 3.51
C TYR A 67 15.75 7.80 4.99
N ARG A 68 14.94 7.22 5.88
CA ARG A 68 15.11 7.33 7.33
C ARG A 68 16.11 6.34 7.92
N GLY A 69 16.39 5.25 7.24
CA GLY A 69 17.28 4.20 7.70
C GLY A 69 16.62 3.17 8.62
N GLU A 70 17.13 1.94 8.59
CA GLU A 70 16.63 0.82 9.41
C GLU A 70 16.64 1.14 10.92
N ALA A 71 17.70 1.80 11.39
CA ALA A 71 17.82 2.19 12.79
C ALA A 71 16.69 3.11 13.29
N TYR A 72 16.13 3.97 12.40
CA TYR A 72 14.96 4.76 12.72
C TYR A 72 13.73 3.87 12.93
N PHE A 73 13.48 2.91 12.05
CA PHE A 73 12.33 2.03 12.13
C PHE A 73 12.42 1.08 13.33
N ARG A 74 13.61 0.63 13.69
CA ARG A 74 13.84 -0.15 14.91
C ARG A 74 13.53 0.66 16.17
N LYS A 75 14.01 1.89 16.28
CA LYS A 75 13.65 2.80 17.37
C LYS A 75 12.15 3.11 17.39
N PHE A 76 11.53 3.24 16.23
CA PHE A 76 10.09 3.45 16.10
C PHE A 76 9.32 2.24 16.68
N LYS A 77 9.68 1.01 16.29
CA LYS A 77 9.07 -0.22 16.84
C LYS A 77 9.24 -0.31 18.35
N GLN A 78 10.43 -0.01 18.87
CA GLN A 78 10.70 0.00 20.32
C GLN A 78 9.83 1.05 21.05
N ALA A 79 9.64 2.23 20.49
CA ALA A 79 8.87 3.31 21.11
C ALA A 79 7.36 3.04 21.12
N TYR A 80 6.83 2.45 20.04
CA TYR A 80 5.39 2.21 19.87
C TYR A 80 4.97 0.79 20.25
N GLY A 81 5.91 -0.16 20.33
CA GLY A 81 5.66 -1.54 20.73
C GLY A 81 4.62 -2.24 19.86
N SER A 82 3.62 -2.83 20.50
CA SER A 82 2.52 -3.53 19.81
C SER A 82 1.58 -2.64 19.01
N LYS A 83 1.71 -1.30 19.11
CA LYS A 83 0.91 -0.36 18.32
C LYS A 83 1.51 -0.05 16.94
N ALA A 84 2.76 -0.43 16.70
CA ALA A 84 3.43 -0.28 15.42
C ALA A 84 3.47 -1.61 14.68
N HIS A 85 2.74 -1.70 13.56
CA HIS A 85 2.64 -2.89 12.74
C HIS A 85 3.43 -2.68 11.44
N PHE A 86 4.56 -3.35 11.34
CA PHE A 86 5.35 -3.42 10.11
C PHE A 86 4.87 -4.62 9.30
N MET A 87 4.14 -4.37 8.23
CA MET A 87 3.56 -5.42 7.41
C MET A 87 4.27 -5.51 6.07
N VAL A 88 4.42 -6.73 5.56
CA VAL A 88 4.97 -7.02 4.25
C VAL A 88 3.99 -7.86 3.44
N ALA A 89 3.82 -7.50 2.17
CA ALA A 89 3.15 -8.34 1.18
C ALA A 89 4.22 -9.05 0.35
N GLN A 90 4.19 -10.38 0.36
CA GLN A 90 5.16 -11.27 -0.27
C GLN A 90 4.49 -12.10 -1.34
N ILE A 91 5.16 -12.30 -2.48
CA ILE A 91 4.71 -13.16 -3.54
C ILE A 91 5.33 -14.54 -3.31
N HIS A 92 4.51 -15.56 -3.13
CA HIS A 92 4.94 -16.95 -3.14
C HIS A 92 4.95 -17.43 -4.59
N ILE A 93 6.08 -17.28 -5.26
CA ILE A 93 6.17 -17.43 -6.71
C ILE A 93 5.86 -18.84 -7.18
N GLY A 94 6.16 -19.86 -6.38
CA GLY A 94 5.80 -21.24 -6.65
C GLY A 94 4.27 -21.47 -6.72
N GLU A 95 3.51 -20.85 -5.82
CA GLU A 95 2.03 -20.90 -5.86
C GLU A 95 1.48 -20.22 -7.12
N TYR A 96 2.05 -19.06 -7.47
CA TYR A 96 1.65 -18.36 -8.68
C TYR A 96 1.93 -19.17 -9.95
N ILE A 97 3.12 -19.79 -10.06
CA ILE A 97 3.49 -20.65 -11.19
C ILE A 97 2.54 -21.83 -11.28
N ALA A 98 2.29 -22.54 -10.17
CA ALA A 98 1.41 -23.72 -10.13
C ALA A 98 -0.02 -23.37 -10.57
N ASP A 99 -0.57 -22.21 -10.13
CA ASP A 99 -1.88 -21.71 -10.57
C ASP A 99 -1.88 -21.42 -12.08
N MET A 100 -0.83 -20.78 -12.59
CA MET A 100 -0.71 -20.46 -14.01
C MET A 100 -0.56 -21.72 -14.88
N GLU A 101 0.20 -22.72 -14.43
CA GLU A 101 0.32 -24.02 -15.10
C GLU A 101 -1.02 -24.75 -15.18
N SER A 102 -1.74 -24.80 -14.07
CA SER A 102 -3.09 -25.41 -14.04
C SER A 102 -4.03 -24.72 -15.04
N LYS A 103 -4.04 -23.40 -15.08
CA LYS A 103 -4.88 -22.62 -16.02
C LYS A 103 -4.46 -22.83 -17.47
N ARG A 104 -3.16 -22.86 -17.77
CA ARG A 104 -2.63 -23.16 -19.09
C ARG A 104 -3.08 -24.56 -19.55
N ASP A 105 -2.99 -25.57 -18.69
CA ASP A 105 -3.33 -26.94 -19.04
C ASP A 105 -4.82 -27.11 -19.34
N VAL A 106 -5.70 -26.39 -18.62
CA VAL A 106 -7.13 -26.32 -18.94
C VAL A 106 -7.37 -25.69 -20.30
N LEU A 107 -6.69 -24.58 -20.61
CA LEU A 107 -6.79 -23.90 -21.92
C LEU A 107 -6.27 -24.79 -23.04
N ARG A 108 -5.14 -25.49 -22.85
CA ARG A 108 -4.56 -26.41 -23.83
C ARG A 108 -5.53 -27.52 -24.19
N LYS A 109 -6.10 -28.20 -23.18
CA LYS A 109 -7.13 -29.25 -23.41
C LYS A 109 -8.35 -28.73 -24.18
N LYS A 110 -8.74 -27.47 -23.92
CA LYS A 110 -9.85 -26.82 -24.60
C LYS A 110 -9.52 -26.53 -26.07
N VAL A 111 -8.33 -26.04 -26.34
CA VAL A 111 -7.82 -25.80 -27.71
C VAL A 111 -7.76 -27.12 -28.48
N ASP A 112 -7.17 -28.17 -27.89
CA ASP A 112 -7.05 -29.48 -28.53
C ASP A 112 -8.43 -30.05 -28.88
N THR A 113 -9.41 -29.95 -27.97
CA THR A 113 -10.78 -30.37 -28.20
C THR A 113 -11.47 -29.62 -29.31
N LEU A 114 -11.25 -28.29 -29.38
CA LEU A 114 -11.82 -27.44 -30.43
C LEU A 114 -11.14 -27.66 -31.76
N GLN A 115 -9.83 -27.93 -31.79
CA GLN A 115 -9.09 -28.28 -32.97
C GLN A 115 -9.63 -29.58 -33.59
N THR A 116 -9.74 -30.65 -32.80
CA THR A 116 -10.32 -31.94 -33.25
C THR A 116 -11.72 -31.74 -33.85
N LYS A 117 -12.56 -30.95 -33.15
CA LYS A 117 -13.91 -30.66 -33.61
C LYS A 117 -13.95 -29.86 -34.91
N TYR A 118 -13.00 -28.95 -35.10
CA TYR A 118 -12.86 -28.19 -36.31
C TYR A 118 -12.38 -29.05 -37.49
N ASP A 119 -11.43 -29.96 -37.24
CA ASP A 119 -10.88 -30.85 -38.23
C ASP A 119 -11.94 -31.87 -38.74
N GLU A 120 -12.82 -32.35 -37.86
CA GLU A 120 -13.91 -33.24 -38.21
C GLU A 120 -15.06 -32.54 -38.93
N HIS A 121 -15.45 -31.33 -38.40
CA HIS A 121 -16.59 -30.56 -38.91
C HIS A 121 -16.27 -29.05 -38.90
N PRO A 122 -15.62 -28.51 -39.95
CA PRO A 122 -15.28 -27.09 -40.02
C PRO A 122 -16.55 -26.20 -40.06
N THR A 123 -16.69 -25.33 -39.05
CA THR A 123 -17.74 -24.31 -39.06
C THR A 123 -17.13 -22.96 -38.61
N THR A 124 -17.66 -21.84 -39.13
CA THR A 124 -17.24 -20.50 -38.73
C THR A 124 -17.32 -20.26 -37.19
N LYS A 125 -18.29 -20.92 -36.54
CA LYS A 125 -18.44 -20.84 -35.09
C LYS A 125 -17.27 -21.52 -34.36
N THR A 126 -16.91 -22.74 -34.77
CA THR A 126 -15.82 -23.51 -34.21
C THR A 126 -14.48 -22.84 -34.47
N GLU A 127 -14.27 -22.32 -35.68
CA GLU A 127 -13.08 -21.54 -36.05
C GLU A 127 -12.88 -20.31 -35.16
N ARG A 128 -13.94 -19.52 -34.94
CA ARG A 128 -13.88 -18.34 -34.09
C ARG A 128 -13.55 -18.73 -32.63
N GLN A 129 -14.19 -19.79 -32.09
CA GLN A 129 -13.93 -20.27 -30.72
C GLN A 129 -12.49 -20.79 -30.59
N LEU A 130 -12.00 -21.55 -31.56
CA LEU A 130 -10.61 -22.04 -31.59
C LEU A 130 -9.62 -20.87 -31.59
N GLY A 131 -9.83 -19.86 -32.44
CA GLY A 131 -8.97 -18.69 -32.51
C GLY A 131 -8.99 -17.86 -31.22
N GLU A 132 -10.13 -17.78 -30.51
CA GLU A 132 -10.21 -17.10 -29.21
C GLU A 132 -9.44 -17.86 -28.13
N GLU A 133 -9.66 -19.19 -28.00
CA GLU A 133 -8.98 -19.99 -26.98
C GLU A 133 -7.48 -20.18 -27.27
N SER A 134 -7.07 -20.22 -28.52
CA SER A 134 -5.64 -20.22 -28.89
C SER A 134 -4.93 -18.95 -28.43
N ARG A 135 -5.56 -17.78 -28.60
CA ARG A 135 -5.01 -16.52 -28.08
C ARG A 135 -4.94 -16.49 -26.55
N ASN A 136 -5.95 -17.07 -25.87
CA ASN A 136 -5.96 -17.20 -24.42
C ASN A 136 -4.82 -18.12 -23.93
N LEU A 137 -4.57 -19.22 -24.63
CA LEU A 137 -3.48 -20.15 -24.35
C LEU A 137 -2.11 -19.47 -24.53
N GLU A 138 -1.90 -18.78 -25.65
CA GLU A 138 -0.67 -18.04 -25.93
C GLU A 138 -0.40 -16.99 -24.84
N ALA A 139 -1.45 -16.25 -24.44
CA ALA A 139 -1.34 -15.28 -23.36
C ALA A 139 -1.01 -15.92 -21.99
N ALA A 140 -1.52 -17.13 -21.73
CA ALA A 140 -1.20 -17.89 -20.52
C ALA A 140 0.25 -18.38 -20.53
N GLU A 141 0.74 -18.90 -21.65
CA GLU A 141 2.13 -19.33 -21.83
C GLU A 141 3.12 -18.16 -21.67
N LYS A 142 2.79 -17.00 -22.22
CA LYS A 142 3.59 -15.78 -22.03
C LYS A 142 3.68 -15.39 -20.55
N ARG A 143 2.56 -15.39 -19.83
CA ARG A 143 2.55 -15.07 -18.39
C ARG A 143 3.35 -16.09 -17.58
N LEU A 144 3.33 -17.35 -17.97
CA LEU A 144 4.12 -18.40 -17.33
C LEU A 144 5.63 -18.17 -17.54
N ALA A 145 6.04 -17.78 -18.74
CA ALA A 145 7.41 -17.40 -19.02
C ALA A 145 7.86 -16.16 -18.20
N GLU A 146 6.98 -15.16 -18.06
CA GLU A 146 7.22 -13.99 -17.20
C GLU A 146 7.34 -14.41 -15.72
N ALA A 147 6.52 -15.36 -15.27
CA ALA A 147 6.61 -15.88 -13.90
C ALA A 147 7.94 -16.58 -13.62
N ALA A 148 8.46 -17.33 -14.58
CA ALA A 148 9.78 -17.96 -14.49
C ALA A 148 10.93 -16.94 -14.34
N GLU A 149 10.80 -15.74 -14.91
CA GLU A 149 11.76 -14.65 -14.72
C GLU A 149 11.71 -14.10 -13.29
N TYR A 150 10.52 -13.99 -12.69
CA TYR A 150 10.40 -13.58 -11.28
C TYR A 150 10.98 -14.65 -10.34
N ALA A 151 10.83 -15.95 -10.65
CA ALA A 151 11.38 -17.04 -9.85
C ALA A 151 12.90 -17.02 -9.70
N LYS A 152 13.61 -16.34 -10.59
CA LYS A 152 15.07 -16.15 -10.48
C LYS A 152 15.47 -15.25 -9.29
N ASP A 153 14.55 -14.43 -8.79
CA ASP A 153 14.78 -13.55 -7.65
C ASP A 153 14.61 -14.29 -6.30
N GLY A 154 14.01 -15.49 -6.29
CA GLY A 154 13.80 -16.32 -5.11
C GLY A 154 12.40 -16.91 -5.03
N ASP A 155 12.13 -17.71 -4.00
CA ASP A 155 10.85 -18.42 -3.80
C ASP A 155 9.78 -17.51 -3.19
N VAL A 156 10.19 -16.58 -2.32
CA VAL A 156 9.33 -15.62 -1.63
C VAL A 156 9.85 -14.22 -1.86
N LEU A 157 9.09 -13.40 -2.58
CA LEU A 157 9.53 -12.10 -3.05
C LEU A 157 8.81 -10.99 -2.28
N PRO A 158 9.50 -10.22 -1.42
CA PRO A 158 8.92 -9.07 -0.75
C PRO A 158 8.57 -7.98 -1.77
N ALA A 159 7.27 -7.74 -2.00
CA ALA A 159 6.80 -6.87 -3.07
C ALA A 159 6.39 -5.47 -2.61
N ALA A 160 5.83 -5.36 -1.41
CA ALA A 160 5.45 -4.10 -0.78
C ALA A 160 5.55 -4.23 0.73
N ALA A 161 5.85 -3.13 1.40
CA ALA A 161 5.83 -3.06 2.85
C ALA A 161 5.17 -1.76 3.32
N SER A 162 4.53 -1.81 4.50
CA SER A 162 3.83 -0.66 5.07
C SER A 162 3.92 -0.68 6.59
N LEU A 163 4.07 0.51 7.18
CA LEU A 163 3.98 0.72 8.61
C LEU A 163 2.63 1.32 8.96
N PHE A 164 1.91 0.63 9.81
CA PHE A 164 0.65 1.09 10.40
C PHE A 164 0.84 1.38 11.88
N VAL A 165 0.14 2.40 12.37
CA VAL A 165 0.15 2.76 13.79
C VAL A 165 -1.28 2.75 14.32
N GLU A 166 -1.52 1.93 15.33
CA GLU A 166 -2.79 1.91 16.03
C GLU A 166 -2.92 3.10 16.99
N HIS A 167 -4.05 3.75 16.90
CA HIS A 167 -4.49 4.76 17.85
C HIS A 167 -5.89 4.39 18.35
N ALA A 168 -6.30 4.88 19.51
CA ALA A 168 -7.57 4.55 20.14
C ALA A 168 -8.82 4.74 19.23
N ARG A 169 -8.74 5.56 18.21
CA ARG A 169 -9.87 5.91 17.32
C ARG A 169 -9.61 5.69 15.84
N GLU A 170 -8.38 5.39 15.47
CA GLU A 170 -8.00 5.20 14.06
C GLU A 170 -6.74 4.35 13.93
N THR A 171 -6.60 3.68 12.81
CA THR A 171 -5.32 3.12 12.37
C THR A 171 -4.74 4.03 11.31
N VAL A 172 -3.47 4.40 11.48
CA VAL A 172 -2.76 5.33 10.59
C VAL A 172 -1.78 4.58 9.71
N TYR A 173 -1.93 4.70 8.39
CA TYR A 173 -0.96 4.28 7.39
C TYR A 173 0.14 5.33 7.26
N LEU A 174 1.32 5.07 7.80
CA LEU A 174 2.34 6.10 8.03
C LEU A 174 3.47 6.10 7.01
N PHE A 175 4.07 4.94 6.75
CA PHE A 175 5.13 4.74 5.76
C PHE A 175 4.81 3.58 4.85
N SER A 176 5.34 3.62 3.62
CA SER A 176 5.19 2.51 2.68
C SER A 176 6.22 2.56 1.57
N GLY A 177 6.57 1.37 1.12
CA GLY A 177 7.38 1.17 -0.05
C GLY A 177 6.83 0.04 -0.92
N SER A 178 7.28 0.00 -2.17
CA SER A 178 6.97 -1.10 -3.09
C SER A 178 8.10 -1.27 -4.10
N VAL A 179 8.36 -2.52 -4.46
CA VAL A 179 9.31 -2.88 -5.50
C VAL A 179 8.63 -2.72 -6.87
N GLU A 180 9.16 -1.85 -7.73
CA GLU A 180 8.55 -1.53 -9.02
C GLU A 180 8.41 -2.75 -9.94
N LYS A 181 9.41 -3.63 -9.94
CA LYS A 181 9.40 -4.91 -10.67
C LYS A 181 8.14 -5.75 -10.38
N TYR A 182 7.65 -5.72 -9.13
CA TYR A 182 6.52 -6.53 -8.67
C TYR A 182 5.18 -5.78 -8.66
N LYS A 183 5.11 -4.59 -9.22
CA LYS A 183 3.86 -3.81 -9.33
C LYS A 183 2.69 -4.55 -9.98
N PRO A 184 2.91 -5.44 -11.00
CA PRO A 184 1.83 -6.24 -11.59
C PRO A 184 1.12 -7.20 -10.63
N PHE A 185 1.66 -7.45 -9.44
CA PHE A 185 1.05 -8.31 -8.42
C PHE A 185 0.10 -7.58 -7.47
N TYR A 186 -0.04 -6.25 -7.59
CA TYR A 186 -0.98 -5.43 -6.78
C TYR A 186 -0.79 -5.54 -5.27
N ALA A 187 0.39 -5.90 -4.80
CA ALA A 187 0.73 -6.15 -3.40
C ALA A 187 0.35 -4.98 -2.46
N SER A 188 0.56 -3.74 -2.93
CA SER A 188 0.19 -2.55 -2.15
C SER A 188 -1.32 -2.41 -1.89
N ALA A 189 -2.17 -2.90 -2.80
CA ALA A 189 -3.61 -2.88 -2.57
C ALA A 189 -4.05 -3.94 -1.55
N LEU A 190 -3.44 -5.12 -1.61
CA LEU A 190 -3.75 -6.21 -0.68
C LEU A 190 -3.31 -5.86 0.75
N ILE A 191 -2.11 -5.28 0.95
CA ILE A 191 -1.63 -4.91 2.30
C ILE A 191 -2.51 -3.84 2.95
N GLN A 192 -3.10 -2.91 2.17
CA GLN A 192 -4.05 -1.94 2.69
C GLN A 192 -5.38 -2.60 3.09
N HIS A 193 -5.85 -3.55 2.30
CA HIS A 193 -7.07 -4.31 2.60
C HIS A 193 -6.90 -5.13 3.88
N ASP A 194 -5.80 -5.86 3.99
CA ASP A 194 -5.46 -6.68 5.15
C ASP A 194 -5.36 -5.84 6.43
N ALA A 195 -4.65 -4.71 6.37
CA ALA A 195 -4.55 -3.79 7.49
C ALA A 195 -5.93 -3.21 7.92
N MET A 196 -6.78 -2.82 6.95
CA MET A 196 -8.14 -2.36 7.30
C MET A 196 -8.99 -3.46 7.91
N LEU A 197 -8.87 -4.70 7.43
CA LEU A 197 -9.61 -5.83 7.97
C LEU A 197 -9.16 -6.15 9.41
N HIS A 198 -7.89 -6.44 9.59
CA HIS A 198 -7.36 -6.98 10.86
C HIS A 198 -7.08 -5.90 11.92
N LEU A 199 -6.66 -4.70 11.52
CA LEU A 199 -6.36 -3.63 12.47
C LEU A 199 -7.54 -2.67 12.71
N CYS A 200 -8.61 -2.75 11.89
CA CYS A 200 -9.76 -1.89 12.09
C CYS A 200 -11.06 -2.67 12.24
N VAL A 201 -11.53 -3.37 11.20
CA VAL A 201 -12.87 -4.00 11.20
C VAL A 201 -13.00 -5.02 12.33
N GLU A 202 -12.07 -5.95 12.46
CA GLU A 202 -12.09 -6.98 13.49
C GLU A 202 -11.93 -6.41 14.91
N ARG A 203 -11.34 -5.22 15.05
CA ARG A 203 -11.12 -4.55 16.34
C ARG A 203 -12.13 -3.46 16.64
N GLY A 204 -13.12 -3.25 15.76
CA GLY A 204 -14.16 -2.24 15.93
C GLY A 204 -13.66 -0.79 15.78
N VAL A 205 -12.49 -0.58 15.15
CA VAL A 205 -11.95 0.74 14.83
C VAL A 205 -12.64 1.26 13.57
N THR A 206 -13.36 2.37 13.70
CA THR A 206 -14.23 2.89 12.63
C THR A 206 -13.55 3.87 11.68
N ARG A 207 -12.27 4.18 11.87
CA ARG A 207 -11.55 5.13 11.02
C ARG A 207 -10.20 4.60 10.59
N TYR A 208 -9.96 4.63 9.27
CA TYR A 208 -8.66 4.38 8.69
C TYR A 208 -8.10 5.64 8.08
N ASN A 209 -6.87 6.00 8.47
CA ASN A 209 -6.21 7.22 8.08
C ASN A 209 -5.05 6.91 7.14
N PHE A 210 -5.25 7.20 5.84
CA PHE A 210 -4.19 7.06 4.82
C PHE A 210 -3.08 8.11 4.93
N TYR A 211 -3.12 8.96 5.98
CA TYR A 211 -2.17 10.03 6.24
C TYR A 211 -2.16 11.11 5.15
N GLY A 212 -0.96 11.68 4.88
CA GLY A 212 -0.81 12.88 4.06
C GLY A 212 -1.17 12.71 2.59
N ILE A 213 -1.72 13.78 2.02
CA ILE A 213 -1.84 14.04 0.59
C ILE A 213 -1.46 15.49 0.32
N ASN A 214 -1.08 15.82 -0.93
CA ASN A 214 -0.66 17.18 -1.30
C ASN A 214 -1.80 18.21 -1.19
N GLY A 215 -3.07 17.76 -1.29
CA GLY A 215 -4.23 18.65 -1.30
C GLY A 215 -4.49 19.28 -2.66
N VAL A 216 -3.84 18.80 -3.70
CA VAL A 216 -4.10 19.14 -5.10
C VAL A 216 -4.99 18.06 -5.67
N PHE A 217 -6.23 18.42 -6.02
CA PHE A 217 -7.23 17.44 -6.42
C PHE A 217 -7.51 17.44 -7.93
N ASP A 218 -7.27 18.55 -8.59
CA ASP A 218 -7.72 18.80 -9.97
C ASP A 218 -6.57 18.86 -10.99
N ASP A 219 -5.31 18.81 -10.55
CA ASP A 219 -4.15 18.79 -11.43
C ASP A 219 -3.73 17.34 -11.74
N PRO A 220 -3.85 16.88 -13.00
CA PRO A 220 -3.41 15.56 -13.42
C PRO A 220 -1.89 15.39 -13.41
N GLU A 221 -1.12 16.48 -13.49
CA GLU A 221 0.34 16.49 -13.56
C GLU A 221 0.98 16.64 -12.16
N ASP A 222 0.19 16.71 -11.08
CA ASP A 222 0.72 16.75 -9.71
C ASP A 222 1.51 15.48 -9.38
N GLU A 223 2.72 15.63 -8.89
CA GLU A 223 3.60 14.50 -8.49
C GLU A 223 2.94 13.53 -7.49
N GLY A 224 2.04 14.03 -6.65
CA GLY A 224 1.23 13.25 -5.71
C GLY A 224 0.01 12.57 -6.32
N ARG A 225 -0.30 12.81 -7.60
CA ARG A 225 -1.51 12.32 -8.27
C ARG A 225 -1.71 10.81 -8.14
N GLY A 226 -0.68 10.02 -8.44
CA GLY A 226 -0.75 8.56 -8.32
C GLY A 226 -1.00 8.07 -6.90
N VAL A 227 -0.49 8.78 -5.87
CA VAL A 227 -0.77 8.48 -4.47
C VAL A 227 -2.20 8.82 -4.10
N LEU A 228 -2.71 9.95 -4.58
CA LEU A 228 -4.10 10.36 -4.37
C LEU A 228 -5.07 9.37 -5.01
N GLU A 229 -4.87 9.02 -6.27
CA GLU A 229 -5.71 8.04 -7.01
C GLU A 229 -5.71 6.67 -6.34
N PHE A 230 -4.55 6.19 -5.88
CA PHE A 230 -4.44 4.96 -5.11
C PHE A 230 -5.34 5.00 -3.85
N LYS A 231 -5.28 6.10 -3.08
CA LYS A 231 -6.10 6.27 -1.87
C LYS A 231 -7.58 6.43 -2.21
N GLN A 232 -7.92 7.14 -3.29
CA GLN A 232 -9.29 7.32 -3.78
C GLN A 232 -9.97 5.99 -4.12
N GLY A 233 -9.22 5.03 -4.65
CA GLY A 233 -9.72 3.68 -4.94
C GLY A 233 -10.35 2.97 -3.74
N PHE A 234 -9.95 3.32 -2.53
CA PHE A 234 -10.54 2.81 -1.30
C PHE A 234 -11.80 3.60 -0.84
N ASN A 235 -12.28 4.57 -1.62
CA ASN A 235 -13.47 5.37 -1.33
C ASN A 235 -13.44 6.10 0.03
N GLY A 236 -12.31 6.70 0.34
CA GLY A 236 -12.18 7.64 1.45
C GLY A 236 -12.47 9.08 1.00
N ARG A 237 -12.13 10.03 1.85
CA ARG A 237 -12.26 11.48 1.55
C ARG A 237 -11.06 12.26 2.05
N GLY A 238 -10.66 13.29 1.29
CA GLY A 238 -9.71 14.29 1.72
C GLY A 238 -10.30 15.16 2.83
N THR A 239 -9.54 15.37 3.91
CA THR A 239 -9.92 16.26 5.00
C THR A 239 -8.80 17.21 5.31
N HIS A 240 -9.12 18.50 5.46
CA HIS A 240 -8.17 19.49 5.93
C HIS A 240 -7.98 19.34 7.44
N GLY A 241 -6.76 19.02 7.87
CA GLY A 241 -6.45 18.90 9.28
C GLY A 241 -6.24 20.27 9.92
N LEU A 242 -7.24 20.77 10.61
CA LEU A 242 -6.99 21.79 11.63
C LEU A 242 -6.19 21.11 12.75
N ILE A 243 -4.92 21.48 12.91
CA ILE A 243 -4.17 21.19 14.13
C ILE A 243 -4.80 22.03 15.22
N ARG A 244 -5.84 21.54 15.88
CA ARG A 244 -6.16 21.99 17.21
C ARG A 244 -5.04 21.45 18.09
N ALA A 245 -4.04 22.29 18.38
CA ALA A 245 -3.27 22.09 19.58
C ALA A 245 -4.29 21.98 20.71
N SER A 246 -4.39 20.83 21.35
CA SER A 246 -5.12 20.69 22.60
C SER A 246 -4.35 21.55 23.60
N ARG A 247 -4.80 22.78 23.80
CA ARG A 247 -4.34 23.59 24.93
C ARG A 247 -4.78 22.85 26.16
N THR A 248 -3.82 22.43 26.95
CA THR A 248 -4.11 21.93 28.29
C THR A 248 -4.69 23.08 29.13
N PRO A 249 -5.50 22.82 30.18
CA PRO A 249 -6.00 23.88 31.07
C PRO A 249 -4.88 24.77 31.66
N ALA A 250 -3.65 24.27 31.76
CA ALA A 250 -2.48 25.03 32.18
C ALA A 250 -2.07 26.12 31.15
N ASP A 251 -2.32 25.91 29.86
CA ASP A 251 -1.98 26.90 28.82
C ASP A 251 -2.94 28.09 28.78
N LEU A 252 -4.10 27.97 29.43
CA LEU A 252 -5.11 29.05 29.51
C LEU A 252 -4.84 30.03 30.68
N GLN A 253 -4.07 29.62 31.70
CA GLN A 253 -3.77 30.46 32.85
C GLN A 253 -2.60 31.45 32.64
N THR A 254 -1.85 31.33 31.54
CA THR A 254 -0.69 32.17 31.24
C THR A 254 -1.01 33.37 30.36
N GLN A 255 -2.25 33.58 29.90
CA GLN A 255 -2.62 34.70 29.01
C GLN A 255 -3.09 35.97 29.73
N ASP A 256 -3.23 35.97 31.05
CA ASP A 256 -3.66 37.16 31.82
C ASP A 256 -2.51 37.91 32.48
N ARG A 257 -1.26 37.69 32.07
CA ARG A 257 -0.14 38.58 32.51
C ARG A 257 0.13 39.65 31.46
N PRO A 258 0.12 40.94 31.85
CA PRO A 258 0.54 42.01 30.95
C PRO A 258 2.01 41.82 30.55
N PRO A 259 2.41 42.28 29.35
CA PRO A 259 3.75 42.08 28.83
C PRO A 259 4.79 42.76 29.74
N GLN A 260 5.65 41.97 30.33
CA GLN A 260 6.85 42.51 31.01
C GLN A 260 7.87 42.85 29.92
N THR A 261 8.29 44.11 29.89
CA THR A 261 9.38 44.63 29.05
C THR A 261 10.67 43.86 29.31
N PRO A 262 11.31 43.27 28.32
CA PRO A 262 12.59 42.61 28.55
C PRO A 262 13.72 43.62 28.69
N ALA A 263 14.55 43.45 29.72
CA ALA A 263 15.84 44.15 29.86
C ALA A 263 16.80 43.73 28.71
N PRO A 264 17.72 44.61 28.30
CA PRO A 264 18.61 44.34 27.15
C PRO A 264 19.66 43.30 27.52
N LEU A 265 19.67 42.15 26.82
CA LEU A 265 20.73 41.19 26.92
C LEU A 265 21.79 41.44 25.85
N ALA A 266 23.03 41.41 26.31
CA ALA A 266 24.26 41.61 25.56
C ALA A 266 24.46 40.58 24.45
N ILE A 267 24.97 41.06 23.33
CA ILE A 267 25.33 40.29 22.12
C ILE A 267 26.60 39.49 22.42
N SER A 268 26.55 38.16 22.21
CA SER A 268 27.75 37.38 21.92
C SER A 268 27.42 36.26 20.95
N SER A 269 27.98 36.45 19.77
CA SER A 269 28.38 35.52 18.66
C SER A 269 27.43 34.46 18.12
N PRO A 270 27.41 34.35 16.78
CA PRO A 270 26.52 33.47 16.03
C PRO A 270 27.27 32.18 15.62
N SER A 271 26.93 31.06 16.22
CA SER A 271 27.22 29.75 15.60
C SER A 271 26.46 28.68 16.35
N ALA A 272 25.27 28.33 15.89
CA ALA A 272 24.59 27.01 16.08
C ALA A 272 23.08 27.07 15.75
N TRP A 273 22.70 27.49 14.55
CA TRP A 273 21.36 27.26 14.01
C TRP A 273 21.45 26.84 12.53
N ARG A 274 21.96 25.65 12.30
CA ARG A 274 21.73 24.90 11.08
C ARG A 274 21.60 23.45 11.51
N ILE A 275 20.42 22.99 11.53
CA ILE A 275 19.88 21.63 11.42
C ILE A 275 18.50 21.66 12.05
N LEU A 276 17.48 21.85 11.26
CA LEU A 276 16.09 21.41 11.39
C LEU A 276 15.20 22.34 10.55
N GLY A 277 15.22 22.14 9.28
CA GLY A 277 14.31 22.81 8.37
C GLY A 277 14.67 22.46 6.94
N GLY A 278 13.98 21.52 6.42
CA GLY A 278 14.11 21.17 5.02
C GLY A 278 13.48 19.84 4.68
N GLY A 279 12.37 19.92 3.99
CA GLY A 279 11.98 18.99 2.97
C GLY A 279 10.78 18.13 3.31
N LEU A 280 9.75 18.47 2.77
CA LEU A 280 8.56 17.85 2.16
C LEU A 280 8.53 16.30 2.11
#